data_046c97ef7b9bce14cda15aecfd95baea
#
_entry.id   046c97ef7b9bce14cda15aecfd95baea
#
_cell.length_a   1.000
_cell.length_b   1.000
_cell.length_c   1.000
_cell.angle_alpha   90.00
_cell.angle_beta   90.00
_cell.angle_gamma   90.00
#
_symmetry.space_group_name_H-M   'P 1'
#
loop_
_entity.id
_entity.type
_entity.pdbx_description
1 polymer ?
#
loop_
_entity_poly.entity_id
_entity_poly.type
_entity_poly.pdbx_seq_one_letter_code
_entity_poly.pdbx_strand_id
1 'polypeptide(L)'
;IIGRLVGSEMCIRDRNDLQNKISDLCIHCDVTNKQSVKKAFSKILEVYGGVDILISNAGTAIGGSIAEVNDEILRKSFEDNFFSHQNCASEAVKIMKKQNINGCLLFNISKQSVNPGKNFGPYGLPKSALLNLCKQYAVDYGHLGIRSNGVNADRIRSGLLNDKMIKQRAKAREVTTDQYMSGNLLLSEVKADDVAKAFYHLAISKKSTGAVLTVDGGNIAASLR
;
A
#
# COMPACT_ATOMS: atom_id res chain seq x y z
N ILE A 1 9.43 -5.47 13.89
CA ILE A 1 10.45 -5.61 12.82
C ILE A 1 9.79 -5.20 11.51
N ILE A 2 10.24 -4.11 10.93
CA ILE A 2 9.74 -3.62 9.64
C ILE A 2 10.69 -4.15 8.59
N GLY A 3 10.45 -5.37 8.09
CA GLY A 3 11.08 -5.85 6.87
C GLY A 3 10.42 -5.16 5.67
N ARG A 4 11.16 -4.33 4.94
CA ARG A 4 10.65 -3.71 3.71
C ARG A 4 10.91 -4.66 2.54
N LEU A 5 9.85 -5.25 2.00
CA LEU A 5 9.90 -5.93 0.72
C LEU A 5 9.87 -4.88 -0.39
N VAL A 6 10.89 -4.86 -1.22
CA VAL A 6 11.10 -3.86 -2.27
C VAL A 6 10.95 -4.55 -3.64
N GLY A 7 9.90 -4.24 -4.36
CA GLY A 7 9.65 -4.72 -5.71
C GLY A 7 9.52 -3.57 -6.71
N SER A 8 10.26 -3.60 -7.75
CA SER A 8 10.44 -2.77 -8.94
C SER A 8 11.72 -1.93 -8.96
N GLU A 9 12.22 -1.59 -10.15
CA GLU A 9 13.46 -0.79 -10.34
C GLU A 9 13.46 0.55 -9.60
N MET A 10 12.29 1.16 -9.39
CA MET A 10 12.14 2.43 -8.67
C MET A 10 12.48 2.30 -7.17
N CYS A 11 12.36 1.10 -6.62
CA CYS A 11 12.68 0.81 -5.22
C CYS A 11 14.17 0.50 -4.97
N ILE A 12 14.97 0.24 -6.03
CA ILE A 12 16.41 -0.01 -5.92
C ILE A 12 17.16 1.27 -5.52
N ARG A 13 16.73 2.44 -5.97
CA ARG A 13 17.29 3.74 -5.56
C ARG A 13 17.11 3.98 -4.05
N ASP A 14 15.94 3.73 -3.53
CA ASP A 14 15.63 3.88 -2.09
C ASP A 14 16.38 2.85 -1.23
N ARG A 15 16.81 1.72 -1.80
CA ARG A 15 17.47 0.64 -1.07
C ARG A 15 18.83 1.08 -0.50
N ASN A 16 19.65 1.77 -1.28
CA ASN A 16 20.97 2.23 -0.84
C ASN A 16 20.83 3.33 0.24
N ASP A 17 19.84 4.22 0.11
CA ASP A 17 19.55 5.25 1.10
C ASP A 17 19.00 4.65 2.40
N LEU A 18 18.28 3.53 2.34
CA LEU A 18 17.72 2.82 3.49
C LEU A 18 18.75 1.94 4.19
N GLN A 19 19.61 1.23 3.46
CA GLN A 19 20.69 0.44 4.06
C GLN A 19 21.64 1.28 4.92
N ASN A 20 21.83 2.56 4.56
CA ASN A 20 22.64 3.49 5.34
C ASN A 20 21.91 4.08 6.56
N LYS A 21 20.57 3.94 6.63
CA LYS A 21 19.75 4.52 7.71
C LYS A 21 19.15 3.49 8.67
N ILE A 22 19.09 2.24 8.27
CA ILE A 22 18.46 1.15 9.02
C ILE A 22 19.44 0.00 9.08
N SER A 23 19.85 -0.40 10.27
CA SER A 23 20.74 -1.56 10.52
C SER A 23 20.06 -2.91 10.26
N ASP A 24 18.90 -2.92 9.58
CA ASP A 24 18.02 -4.06 9.41
C ASP A 24 18.23 -4.81 8.10
N LEU A 25 17.65 -5.99 8.01
CA LEU A 25 17.72 -6.86 6.85
C LEU A 25 16.99 -6.25 5.65
N CYS A 26 17.71 -5.96 4.57
CA CYS A 26 17.16 -5.54 3.28
C CYS A 26 17.23 -6.70 2.28
N ILE A 27 16.08 -7.12 1.75
CA ILE A 27 15.96 -8.21 0.80
C ILE A 27 15.37 -7.68 -0.51
N HIS A 28 16.02 -8.01 -1.63
CA HIS A 28 15.40 -7.81 -2.94
C HIS A 28 14.27 -8.84 -3.14
N CYS A 29 13.06 -8.34 -3.44
CA CYS A 29 11.89 -9.18 -3.63
C CYS A 29 10.98 -8.60 -4.72
N ASP A 30 10.77 -9.36 -5.79
CA ASP A 30 9.69 -9.11 -6.72
C ASP A 30 8.38 -9.64 -6.11
N VAL A 31 7.55 -8.74 -5.64
CA VAL A 31 6.28 -9.07 -4.95
C VAL A 31 5.20 -9.63 -5.89
N THR A 32 5.37 -9.47 -7.22
CA THR A 32 4.48 -10.10 -8.21
C THR A 32 4.83 -11.56 -8.43
N ASN A 33 6.05 -11.97 -8.09
CA ASN A 33 6.54 -13.34 -8.25
C ASN A 33 6.44 -14.12 -6.92
N LYS A 34 5.55 -15.12 -6.87
CA LYS A 34 5.32 -15.95 -5.68
C LYS A 34 6.58 -16.64 -5.14
N GLN A 35 7.50 -17.06 -6.03
CA GLN A 35 8.74 -17.72 -5.60
C GLN A 35 9.73 -16.73 -4.99
N SER A 36 9.79 -15.50 -5.55
CA SER A 36 10.57 -14.41 -4.98
C SER A 36 10.07 -14.06 -3.57
N VAL A 37 8.74 -13.94 -3.40
CA VAL A 37 8.12 -13.70 -2.09
C VAL A 37 8.46 -14.82 -1.09
N LYS A 38 8.29 -16.09 -1.47
CA LYS A 38 8.65 -17.22 -0.60
C LYS A 38 10.11 -17.18 -0.15
N LYS A 39 11.05 -16.94 -1.09
CA LYS A 39 12.46 -16.82 -0.76
C LYS A 39 12.74 -15.68 0.23
N ALA A 40 12.11 -14.52 0.04
CA ALA A 40 12.25 -13.40 0.95
C ALA A 40 11.73 -13.72 2.34
N PHE A 41 10.55 -14.33 2.46
CA PHE A 41 10.00 -14.75 3.76
C PHE A 41 10.82 -15.86 4.42
N SER A 42 11.38 -16.82 3.66
CA SER A 42 12.32 -17.81 4.21
C SER A 42 13.54 -17.12 4.82
N LYS A 43 14.09 -16.10 4.16
CA LYS A 43 15.24 -15.36 4.71
C LYS A 43 14.87 -14.56 5.97
N ILE A 44 13.67 -14.00 6.03
CA ILE A 44 13.17 -13.33 7.25
C ILE A 44 13.07 -14.34 8.40
N LEU A 45 12.55 -15.55 8.15
CA LEU A 45 12.47 -16.60 9.15
C LEU A 45 13.82 -17.07 9.66
N GLU A 46 14.83 -17.20 8.77
CA GLU A 46 16.21 -17.54 9.16
C GLU A 46 16.82 -16.50 10.12
N VAL A 47 16.55 -15.22 9.87
CA VAL A 47 17.20 -14.14 10.64
C VAL A 47 16.42 -13.78 11.90
N TYR A 48 15.07 -13.72 11.82
CA TYR A 48 14.23 -13.20 12.91
C TYR A 48 13.32 -14.25 13.55
N GLY A 49 13.26 -15.46 12.99
CA GLY A 49 12.44 -16.54 13.54
C GLY A 49 10.95 -16.42 13.24
N GLY A 50 10.44 -15.28 12.75
CA GLY A 50 9.02 -15.10 12.52
C GLY A 50 8.62 -13.77 11.89
N VAL A 51 7.29 -13.58 11.77
CA VAL A 51 6.65 -12.35 11.25
C VAL A 51 5.44 -12.02 12.13
N ASP A 52 5.44 -10.87 12.76
CA ASP A 52 4.34 -10.37 13.60
C ASP A 52 3.48 -9.35 12.85
N ILE A 53 4.10 -8.51 12.03
CA ILE A 53 3.45 -7.42 11.31
C ILE A 53 3.92 -7.42 9.86
N LEU A 54 2.99 -7.46 8.93
CA LEU A 54 3.22 -7.18 7.52
C LEU A 54 2.66 -5.80 7.17
N ILE A 55 3.51 -4.92 6.63
CA ILE A 55 3.05 -3.69 5.95
C ILE A 55 3.23 -3.88 4.45
N SER A 56 2.13 -4.09 3.75
CA SER A 56 2.11 -4.29 2.30
C SER A 56 1.84 -2.97 1.59
N ASN A 57 2.90 -2.38 1.01
CA ASN A 57 2.89 -1.01 0.49
C ASN A 57 3.27 -0.89 -0.99
N ALA A 58 3.91 -1.90 -1.58
CA ALA A 58 4.37 -1.85 -2.97
C ALA A 58 3.19 -1.67 -3.95
N GLY A 59 3.42 -0.90 -5.02
CA GLY A 59 2.41 -0.68 -6.06
C GLY A 59 2.84 0.34 -7.09
N THR A 60 2.11 0.41 -8.19
CA THR A 60 2.33 1.34 -9.30
C THR A 60 1.03 2.09 -9.60
N ALA A 61 1.11 3.31 -10.16
CA ALA A 61 -0.08 4.06 -10.56
C ALA A 61 -0.09 4.24 -12.08
N ILE A 62 -0.97 3.51 -12.73
CA ILE A 62 -1.18 3.57 -14.17
C ILE A 62 -2.54 4.25 -14.43
N GLY A 63 -2.52 5.33 -15.20
CA GLY A 63 -3.73 6.02 -15.64
C GLY A 63 -4.19 5.50 -17.00
N GLY A 64 -5.47 5.75 -17.32
CA GLY A 64 -6.07 5.45 -18.61
C GLY A 64 -7.60 5.42 -18.53
N SER A 65 -8.27 5.71 -19.65
CA SER A 65 -9.70 5.47 -19.82
C SER A 65 -9.96 3.97 -19.84
N ILE A 66 -10.94 3.51 -19.08
CA ILE A 66 -11.11 2.06 -18.85
C ILE A 66 -11.51 1.29 -20.12
N ALA A 67 -12.21 1.94 -21.05
CA ALA A 67 -12.60 1.32 -22.31
C ALA A 67 -11.48 1.33 -23.37
N GLU A 68 -10.45 2.16 -23.19
CA GLU A 68 -9.39 2.39 -24.16
C GLU A 68 -8.03 1.82 -23.71
N VAL A 69 -7.93 1.47 -22.43
CA VAL A 69 -6.68 0.92 -21.89
C VAL A 69 -6.41 -0.47 -22.47
N ASN A 70 -5.17 -0.71 -22.86
CA ASN A 70 -4.72 -2.03 -23.31
C ASN A 70 -4.90 -3.08 -22.19
N ASP A 71 -5.36 -4.27 -22.59
CA ASP A 71 -5.63 -5.40 -21.68
C ASP A 71 -4.37 -5.82 -20.88
N GLU A 72 -3.20 -5.78 -21.50
CA GLU A 72 -1.92 -6.06 -20.83
C GLU A 72 -1.62 -5.06 -19.70
N ILE A 73 -1.89 -3.77 -19.95
CA ILE A 73 -1.72 -2.72 -18.95
C ILE A 73 -2.66 -2.92 -17.77
N LEU A 74 -3.93 -3.26 -18.06
CA LEU A 74 -4.90 -3.54 -17.00
C LEU A 74 -4.49 -4.76 -16.18
N ARG A 75 -4.11 -5.87 -16.82
CA ARG A 75 -3.62 -7.08 -16.13
C ARG A 75 -2.38 -6.80 -15.31
N LYS A 76 -1.39 -6.09 -15.88
CA LYS A 76 -0.18 -5.68 -15.15
C LYS A 76 -0.52 -4.84 -13.92
N SER A 77 -1.50 -3.96 -14.01
CA SER A 77 -1.93 -3.17 -12.86
C SER A 77 -2.55 -4.02 -11.76
N PHE A 78 -3.29 -5.08 -12.09
CA PHE A 78 -3.78 -6.06 -11.11
C PHE A 78 -2.63 -6.86 -10.49
N GLU A 79 -1.62 -7.27 -11.26
CA GLU A 79 -0.43 -7.93 -10.72
C GLU A 79 0.30 -7.03 -9.71
N ASP A 80 0.51 -5.76 -10.06
CA ASP A 80 1.27 -4.81 -9.24
C ASP A 80 0.50 -4.33 -8.00
N ASN A 81 -0.82 -4.19 -8.07
CA ASN A 81 -1.61 -3.50 -7.04
C ASN A 81 -2.62 -4.39 -6.29
N PHE A 82 -2.77 -5.65 -6.69
CA PHE A 82 -3.63 -6.62 -6.01
C PHE A 82 -2.89 -7.92 -5.72
N PHE A 83 -2.41 -8.65 -6.74
CA PHE A 83 -1.78 -9.96 -6.55
C PHE A 83 -0.47 -9.86 -5.77
N SER A 84 0.31 -8.78 -5.94
CA SER A 84 1.51 -8.49 -5.13
C SER A 84 1.19 -8.45 -3.63
N HIS A 85 0.11 -7.78 -3.25
CA HIS A 85 -0.35 -7.71 -1.85
C HIS A 85 -0.86 -9.08 -1.36
N GLN A 86 -1.63 -9.80 -2.20
CA GLN A 86 -2.12 -11.15 -1.90
C GLN A 86 -0.96 -12.14 -1.71
N ASN A 87 0.07 -12.09 -2.55
CA ASN A 87 1.23 -12.96 -2.42
C ASN A 87 1.93 -12.79 -1.06
N CYS A 88 2.20 -11.53 -0.68
CA CYS A 88 2.84 -11.22 0.59
C CYS A 88 1.95 -11.58 1.80
N ALA A 89 0.67 -11.23 1.76
CA ALA A 89 -0.26 -11.50 2.86
C ALA A 89 -0.47 -13.01 3.06
N SER A 90 -0.59 -13.78 1.99
CA SER A 90 -0.73 -15.23 2.06
C SER A 90 0.48 -15.90 2.73
N GLU A 91 1.72 -15.50 2.40
CA GLU A 91 2.91 -16.05 3.06
C GLU A 91 3.01 -15.60 4.52
N ALA A 92 2.71 -14.34 4.83
CA ALA A 92 2.70 -13.85 6.20
C ALA A 92 1.70 -14.62 7.08
N VAL A 93 0.47 -14.83 6.60
CA VAL A 93 -0.56 -15.58 7.34
C VAL A 93 -0.14 -17.03 7.58
N LYS A 94 0.49 -17.71 6.63
CA LYS A 94 1.01 -19.06 6.81
C LYS A 94 2.02 -19.13 7.96
N ILE A 95 2.87 -18.13 8.08
CA ILE A 95 3.86 -18.02 9.14
C ILE A 95 3.18 -17.71 10.47
N MET A 96 2.34 -16.68 10.52
CA MET A 96 1.61 -16.26 11.73
C MET A 96 0.78 -17.41 12.32
N LYS A 97 0.13 -18.22 11.47
CA LYS A 97 -0.60 -19.42 11.91
C LYS A 97 0.32 -20.46 12.57
N LYS A 98 1.51 -20.70 12.01
CA LYS A 98 2.49 -21.65 12.59
C LYS A 98 3.08 -21.15 13.91
N GLN A 99 3.27 -19.82 14.03
CA GLN A 99 3.74 -19.19 15.26
C GLN A 99 2.72 -19.29 16.39
N ASN A 100 1.43 -19.48 16.07
CA ASN A 100 0.33 -19.51 17.04
C ASN A 100 0.29 -18.28 17.95
N ILE A 101 0.63 -17.12 17.39
CA ILE A 101 0.60 -15.80 18.04
C ILE A 101 -0.26 -14.83 17.24
N ASN A 102 -0.69 -13.76 17.90
CA ASN A 102 -1.43 -12.68 17.24
C ASN A 102 -0.58 -12.04 16.14
N GLY A 103 -1.18 -11.82 14.97
CA GLY A 103 -0.53 -11.18 13.82
C GLY A 103 -1.24 -9.90 13.39
N CYS A 104 -0.59 -9.13 12.48
CA CYS A 104 -1.18 -7.93 11.92
C CYS A 104 -0.80 -7.76 10.44
N LEU A 105 -1.81 -7.69 9.58
CA LEU A 105 -1.67 -7.32 8.17
C LEU A 105 -2.11 -5.87 7.98
N LEU A 106 -1.28 -5.07 7.33
CA LEU A 106 -1.55 -3.66 7.05
C LEU A 106 -1.36 -3.40 5.55
N PHE A 107 -2.37 -2.83 4.92
CA PHE A 107 -2.39 -2.59 3.47
C PHE A 107 -2.41 -1.10 3.14
N ASN A 108 -1.54 -0.67 2.22
CA ASN A 108 -1.62 0.66 1.63
C ASN A 108 -2.68 0.66 0.52
N ILE A 109 -3.86 1.13 0.87
CA ILE A 109 -5.01 1.24 -0.02
C ILE A 109 -4.87 2.54 -0.84
N SER A 110 -5.92 3.15 -1.25
CA SER A 110 -5.94 4.45 -1.94
C SER A 110 -7.34 5.00 -1.94
N LYS A 111 -7.50 6.32 -1.99
CA LYS A 111 -8.82 6.92 -2.22
C LYS A 111 -9.48 6.40 -3.50
N GLN A 112 -8.70 5.99 -4.50
CA GLN A 112 -9.23 5.42 -5.75
C GLN A 112 -9.99 4.10 -5.54
N SER A 113 -9.83 3.45 -4.39
CA SER A 113 -10.58 2.25 -4.03
C SER A 113 -12.05 2.53 -3.68
N VAL A 114 -12.39 3.75 -3.25
CA VAL A 114 -13.72 4.15 -2.82
C VAL A 114 -14.33 5.24 -3.67
N ASN A 115 -13.52 6.11 -4.28
CA ASN A 115 -13.96 7.22 -5.11
C ASN A 115 -13.09 7.31 -6.37
N PRO A 116 -13.53 6.70 -7.49
CA PRO A 116 -12.74 6.63 -8.71
C PRO A 116 -12.55 8.01 -9.35
N GLY A 117 -11.31 8.32 -9.72
CA GLY A 117 -10.98 9.51 -10.50
C GLY A 117 -11.06 9.26 -12.00
N LYS A 118 -11.36 10.31 -12.75
CA LYS A 118 -11.36 10.25 -14.23
C LYS A 118 -10.01 9.73 -14.75
N ASN A 119 -10.05 8.77 -15.69
CA ASN A 119 -8.87 8.14 -16.29
C ASN A 119 -7.93 7.45 -15.28
N PHE A 120 -8.48 6.90 -14.20
CA PHE A 120 -7.73 6.16 -13.19
C PHE A 120 -8.25 4.73 -12.95
N GLY A 121 -9.12 4.23 -13.86
CA GLY A 121 -9.68 2.88 -13.79
C GLY A 121 -8.64 1.78 -13.62
N PRO A 122 -7.56 1.75 -14.43
CA PRO A 122 -6.53 0.71 -14.31
C PRO A 122 -5.90 0.62 -12.92
N TYR A 123 -5.74 1.75 -12.22
CA TYR A 123 -5.24 1.78 -10.84
C TYR A 123 -6.35 1.60 -9.79
N GLY A 124 -7.51 2.22 -10.00
CA GLY A 124 -8.61 2.22 -9.03
C GLY A 124 -9.22 0.83 -8.82
N LEU A 125 -9.43 0.06 -9.89
CA LEU A 125 -10.02 -1.27 -9.83
C LEU A 125 -9.23 -2.25 -8.95
N PRO A 126 -7.93 -2.47 -9.15
CA PRO A 126 -7.16 -3.35 -8.25
C PRO A 126 -7.07 -2.81 -6.82
N LYS A 127 -7.08 -1.48 -6.61
CA LYS A 127 -7.13 -0.91 -5.26
C LYS A 127 -8.49 -1.11 -4.58
N SER A 128 -9.61 -1.15 -5.32
CA SER A 128 -10.91 -1.55 -4.79
C SER A 128 -10.94 -3.03 -4.41
N ALA A 129 -10.34 -3.88 -5.23
CA ALA A 129 -10.15 -5.30 -4.90
C ALA A 129 -9.27 -5.46 -3.65
N LEU A 130 -8.19 -4.67 -3.51
CA LEU A 130 -7.32 -4.67 -2.34
C LEU A 130 -8.05 -4.23 -1.06
N LEU A 131 -8.92 -3.22 -1.13
CA LEU A 131 -9.77 -2.82 -0.01
C LEU A 131 -10.63 -3.98 0.48
N ASN A 132 -11.26 -4.71 -0.45
CA ASN A 132 -12.06 -5.88 -0.11
C ASN A 132 -11.19 -7.03 0.44
N LEU A 133 -10.02 -7.28 -0.15
CA LEU A 133 -9.06 -8.26 0.33
C LEU A 133 -8.65 -8.01 1.79
N CYS A 134 -8.37 -6.75 2.14
CA CYS A 134 -8.07 -6.34 3.51
C CYS A 134 -9.18 -6.76 4.48
N LYS A 135 -10.45 -6.53 4.13
CA LYS A 135 -11.61 -6.91 4.94
C LYS A 135 -11.79 -8.44 4.98
N GLN A 136 -11.56 -9.12 3.85
CA GLN A 136 -11.66 -10.58 3.78
C GLN A 136 -10.65 -11.27 4.70
N TYR A 137 -9.40 -10.79 4.74
CA TYR A 137 -8.41 -11.30 5.70
C TYR A 137 -8.83 -11.10 7.16
N ALA A 138 -9.50 -9.99 7.48
CA ALA A 138 -10.03 -9.76 8.83
C ALA A 138 -11.11 -10.78 9.20
N VAL A 139 -12.01 -11.10 8.27
CA VAL A 139 -13.09 -12.09 8.45
C VAL A 139 -12.52 -13.50 8.59
N ASP A 140 -11.61 -13.88 7.66
CA ASP A 140 -11.12 -15.24 7.58
C ASP A 140 -10.17 -15.63 8.72
N TYR A 141 -9.40 -14.66 9.25
CA TYR A 141 -8.31 -14.95 10.20
C TYR A 141 -8.42 -14.24 11.55
N GLY A 142 -9.43 -13.42 11.74
CA GLY A 142 -9.65 -12.71 13.01
C GLY A 142 -9.81 -13.65 14.21
N HIS A 143 -10.46 -14.80 14.02
CA HIS A 143 -10.61 -15.84 15.06
C HIS A 143 -9.28 -16.47 15.49
N LEU A 144 -8.21 -16.34 14.69
CA LEU A 144 -6.85 -16.77 15.02
C LEU A 144 -6.00 -15.63 15.63
N GLY A 145 -6.61 -14.49 15.95
CA GLY A 145 -5.89 -13.32 16.46
C GLY A 145 -5.10 -12.55 15.39
N ILE A 146 -5.25 -12.87 14.09
CA ILE A 146 -4.61 -12.17 13.00
C ILE A 146 -5.51 -11.03 12.55
N ARG A 147 -5.09 -9.78 12.80
CA ARG A 147 -5.80 -8.58 12.42
C ARG A 147 -5.43 -8.16 11.00
N SER A 148 -6.36 -7.54 10.30
CA SER A 148 -6.12 -7.00 8.96
C SER A 148 -6.77 -5.62 8.85
N ASN A 149 -5.96 -4.58 8.55
CA ASN A 149 -6.42 -3.20 8.45
C ASN A 149 -5.75 -2.50 7.26
N GLY A 150 -6.30 -1.37 6.85
CA GLY A 150 -5.78 -0.58 5.75
C GLY A 150 -5.59 0.89 6.08
N VAL A 151 -4.70 1.54 5.36
CA VAL A 151 -4.56 2.99 5.33
C VAL A 151 -4.96 3.49 3.95
N ASN A 152 -5.91 4.41 3.90
CA ASN A 152 -6.38 5.05 2.68
C ASN A 152 -5.79 6.47 2.61
N ALA A 153 -4.78 6.66 1.75
CA ALA A 153 -4.11 7.94 1.58
C ALA A 153 -4.39 8.58 0.21
N ASP A 154 -4.24 9.90 0.14
CA ASP A 154 -4.32 10.67 -1.12
C ASP A 154 -3.17 11.66 -1.24
N ARG A 155 -2.66 11.83 -2.47
CA ARG A 155 -1.68 12.85 -2.88
C ARG A 155 -0.41 12.90 -2.03
N ILE A 156 0.22 11.77 -1.80
CA ILE A 156 1.50 11.72 -1.07
C ILE A 156 2.66 11.87 -2.05
N ARG A 157 3.56 12.83 -1.83
CA ARG A 157 4.83 12.93 -2.59
C ARG A 157 5.64 11.66 -2.40
N SER A 158 5.96 11.01 -3.51
CA SER A 158 6.65 9.72 -3.52
C SER A 158 7.18 9.43 -4.92
N GLY A 159 7.84 8.31 -5.11
CA GLY A 159 8.15 7.81 -6.45
C GLY A 159 6.89 7.61 -7.33
N LEU A 160 5.75 7.32 -6.70
CA LEU A 160 4.46 7.16 -7.39
C LEU A 160 3.82 8.48 -7.81
N LEU A 161 4.00 9.54 -7.05
CA LEU A 161 3.51 10.90 -7.30
C LEU A 161 4.69 11.86 -7.21
N ASN A 162 5.48 11.91 -8.28
CA ASN A 162 6.65 12.77 -8.38
C ASN A 162 6.29 14.21 -8.81
N ASP A 163 7.26 15.14 -8.72
CA ASP A 163 7.05 16.54 -9.01
C ASP A 163 6.58 16.81 -10.46
N LYS A 164 7.03 16.01 -11.43
CA LYS A 164 6.58 16.12 -12.83
C LYS A 164 5.07 15.81 -12.92
N MET A 165 4.61 14.76 -12.28
CA MET A 165 3.19 14.39 -12.24
C MET A 165 2.36 15.41 -11.47
N ILE A 166 2.89 15.95 -10.35
CA ILE A 166 2.22 17.00 -9.56
C ILE A 166 2.00 18.22 -10.43
N LYS A 167 3.04 18.71 -11.12
CA LYS A 167 2.94 19.85 -12.04
C LYS A 167 1.93 19.63 -13.16
N GLN A 168 1.93 18.46 -13.79
CA GLN A 168 0.97 18.11 -14.84
C GLN A 168 -0.49 18.10 -14.32
N ARG A 169 -0.71 17.53 -13.15
CA ARG A 169 -2.04 17.43 -12.55
C ARG A 169 -2.56 18.76 -12.02
N ALA A 170 -1.68 19.59 -11.49
CA ALA A 170 -2.01 20.95 -11.07
C ALA A 170 -2.42 21.80 -12.28
N LYS A 171 -1.62 21.77 -13.37
CA LYS A 171 -1.93 22.46 -14.63
C LYS A 171 -3.28 22.02 -15.23
N ALA A 172 -3.56 20.71 -15.25
CA ALA A 172 -4.82 20.17 -15.77
C ALA A 172 -6.06 20.57 -14.92
N ARG A 173 -5.87 21.16 -13.76
CA ARG A 173 -6.91 21.67 -12.85
C ARG A 173 -6.87 23.19 -12.68
N GLU A 174 -5.98 23.85 -13.43
CA GLU A 174 -5.80 25.31 -13.39
C GLU A 174 -5.48 25.85 -11.97
N VAL A 175 -4.69 25.09 -11.20
CA VAL A 175 -4.25 25.45 -9.85
C VAL A 175 -2.74 25.37 -9.73
N THR A 176 -2.18 25.99 -8.68
CA THR A 176 -0.75 25.86 -8.35
C THR A 176 -0.46 24.45 -7.81
N THR A 177 0.80 24.04 -7.78
CA THR A 177 1.24 22.77 -7.19
C THR A 177 0.87 22.68 -5.71
N ASP A 178 0.99 23.79 -4.98
CA ASP A 178 0.67 23.86 -3.56
C ASP A 178 -0.85 23.73 -3.33
N GLN A 179 -1.65 24.46 -4.11
CA GLN A 179 -3.11 24.30 -4.09
C GLN A 179 -3.56 22.88 -4.47
N TYR A 180 -2.85 22.24 -5.41
CA TYR A 180 -3.14 20.86 -5.76
C TYR A 180 -2.84 19.90 -4.60
N MET A 181 -1.70 20.06 -3.92
CA MET A 181 -1.28 19.19 -2.81
C MET A 181 -2.04 19.46 -1.52
N SER A 182 -2.43 20.71 -1.26
CA SER A 182 -3.22 21.12 -0.07
C SER A 182 -4.73 21.20 -0.31
N GLY A 183 -5.23 20.69 -1.46
CA GLY A 183 -6.65 20.74 -1.81
C GLY A 183 -7.51 19.77 -0.99
N ASN A 184 -7.56 19.97 0.32
CA ASN A 184 -8.33 19.22 1.31
C ASN A 184 -8.89 20.19 2.37
N LEU A 185 -9.70 19.70 3.32
CA LEU A 185 -10.34 20.53 4.35
C LEU A 185 -9.34 21.19 5.30
N LEU A 186 -8.19 20.56 5.55
CA LEU A 186 -7.14 21.11 6.41
C LEU A 186 -6.25 22.14 5.69
N LEU A 187 -6.44 22.34 4.38
CA LEU A 187 -5.64 23.24 3.53
C LEU A 187 -4.14 23.01 3.68
N SER A 188 -3.74 21.77 3.90
CA SER A 188 -2.34 21.39 4.13
C SER A 188 -1.95 20.13 3.39
N GLU A 189 -0.69 20.04 2.97
CA GLU A 189 -0.16 18.84 2.32
C GLU A 189 -0.07 17.68 3.30
N VAL A 190 -0.59 16.52 2.91
CA VAL A 190 -0.42 15.26 3.64
C VAL A 190 0.93 14.65 3.27
N LYS A 191 1.73 14.34 4.27
CA LYS A 191 3.09 13.83 4.11
C LYS A 191 3.17 12.32 4.35
N ALA A 192 4.25 11.71 3.87
CA ALA A 192 4.51 10.28 4.10
C ALA A 192 4.56 9.92 5.60
N ASP A 193 5.04 10.85 6.45
CA ASP A 193 5.09 10.68 7.90
C ASP A 193 3.68 10.56 8.52
N ASP A 194 2.69 11.30 8.00
CA ASP A 194 1.31 11.21 8.48
C ASP A 194 0.71 9.83 8.18
N VAL A 195 1.02 9.29 7.00
CA VAL A 195 0.62 7.94 6.60
C VAL A 195 1.35 6.87 7.44
N ALA A 196 2.64 7.08 7.73
CA ALA A 196 3.43 6.17 8.58
C ALA A 196 2.89 6.13 10.01
N LYS A 197 2.48 7.26 10.59
CA LYS A 197 1.81 7.32 11.90
C LYS A 197 0.50 6.55 11.92
N ALA A 198 -0.29 6.59 10.85
CA ALA A 198 -1.52 5.81 10.73
C ALA A 198 -1.23 4.31 10.71
N PHE A 199 -0.22 3.85 9.96
CA PHE A 199 0.22 2.46 9.99
C PHE A 199 0.69 2.03 11.38
N TYR A 200 1.49 2.87 12.05
CA TYR A 200 1.94 2.61 13.41
C TYR A 200 0.77 2.47 14.39
N HIS A 201 -0.20 3.40 14.34
CA HIS A 201 -1.41 3.34 15.15
C HIS A 201 -2.16 2.02 14.95
N LEU A 202 -2.41 1.60 13.70
CA LEU A 202 -3.09 0.35 13.40
C LEU A 202 -2.27 -0.89 13.82
N ALA A 203 -0.95 -0.82 13.77
CA ALA A 203 -0.06 -1.90 14.22
C ALA A 203 -0.24 -2.18 15.72
N ILE A 204 -0.31 -1.14 16.55
CA ILE A 204 -0.43 -1.26 18.01
C ILE A 204 -1.86 -1.38 18.53
N SER A 205 -2.88 -1.05 17.72
CA SER A 205 -4.30 -1.07 18.08
C SER A 205 -4.86 -2.49 18.11
N LYS A 206 -4.68 -3.20 19.21
CA LYS A 206 -4.98 -4.65 19.36
C LYS A 206 -6.44 -5.06 19.15
N LYS A 207 -7.37 -4.11 19.17
CA LYS A 207 -8.82 -4.38 19.00
C LYS A 207 -9.39 -3.85 17.68
N SER A 208 -8.52 -3.40 16.75
CA SER A 208 -8.92 -2.92 15.42
C SER A 208 -8.62 -3.98 14.36
N THR A 209 -9.65 -4.45 13.66
CA THR A 209 -9.54 -5.33 12.49
C THR A 209 -10.66 -5.01 11.49
N GLY A 210 -10.42 -5.18 10.20
CA GLY A 210 -11.34 -4.78 9.13
C GLY A 210 -11.48 -3.24 8.96
N ALA A 211 -10.72 -2.46 9.73
CA ALA A 211 -10.76 -1.02 9.71
C ALA A 211 -9.92 -0.42 8.58
N VAL A 212 -10.37 0.72 8.05
CA VAL A 212 -9.61 1.53 7.09
C VAL A 212 -9.48 2.94 7.63
N LEU A 213 -8.25 3.34 7.94
CA LEU A 213 -7.96 4.69 8.42
C LEU A 213 -7.63 5.60 7.23
N THR A 214 -8.41 6.65 7.04
CA THR A 214 -8.19 7.62 5.96
C THR A 214 -7.26 8.74 6.42
N VAL A 215 -6.23 9.01 5.61
CA VAL A 215 -5.22 10.04 5.81
C VAL A 215 -5.11 10.88 4.53
N ASP A 216 -5.99 11.86 4.40
CA ASP A 216 -6.12 12.68 3.18
C ASP A 216 -6.39 14.17 3.46
N GLY A 217 -6.31 14.58 4.73
CA GLY A 217 -6.61 15.94 5.17
C GLY A 217 -8.09 16.33 5.03
N GLY A 218 -8.98 15.34 4.88
CA GLY A 218 -10.39 15.58 4.60
C GLY A 218 -10.63 15.94 3.12
N ASN A 219 -10.09 15.17 2.19
CA ASN A 219 -10.34 15.37 0.77
C ASN A 219 -11.79 15.02 0.43
N ILE A 220 -12.62 16.04 0.17
CA ILE A 220 -14.06 15.89 -0.12
C ILE A 220 -14.31 14.97 -1.31
N ALA A 221 -13.42 15.00 -2.33
CA ALA A 221 -13.51 14.12 -3.50
C ALA A 221 -13.25 12.63 -3.15
N ALA A 222 -12.70 12.34 -1.98
CA ALA A 222 -12.47 10.99 -1.47
C ALA A 222 -13.53 10.53 -0.46
N SER A 223 -14.51 11.38 -0.15
CA SER A 223 -15.62 11.00 0.72
C SER A 223 -16.49 9.93 0.08
N LEU A 224 -16.94 8.97 0.86
CA LEU A 224 -17.97 8.02 0.44
C LEU A 224 -19.25 8.79 0.09
N ARG A 225 -19.79 8.56 -1.08
CA ARG A 225 -21.07 9.08 -1.53
C ARG A 225 -22.14 8.02 -1.42
#